data_1a236d932aab974d544187caa744ec7e
#
_entry.id   1a236d932aab974d544187caa744ec7e
#
_cell.length_a   1.000
_cell.length_b   1.000
_cell.length_c   1.000
_cell.angle_alpha   90.00
_cell.angle_beta   90.00
_cell.angle_gamma   90.00
#
_symmetry.space_group_name_H-M   'P 1'
#
loop_
_entity.id
_entity.type
_entity.pdbx_description
1 polymer ?
#
loop_
_entity_poly.entity_id
_entity_poly.type
_entity_poly.pdbx_seq_one_letter_code
_entity_poly.pdbx_strand_id
1 'polypeptide(L)'
;MVSNNARRVMAQRARKEEDKEARRRQLLDAALELYRGTSYDEVKMADVAERAQLAKGTVFLYFPTKEALFLALLEEQLFAWFARLEATLARGEERWTGAQMARTVAGSMEGEEPLTRLLARLQTVLEQNVTVEQVRGFKERLLEALGRAGALVEQRLPFLKPGEGVRFFLHVHALVVGLRQLADLTPVVRQVHEAAPHLHPLRVDFSRELTEALSGLLRGLETR
;
A
#
# COMPACT_ATOMS: atom_id res chain seq x y z
N MET A 1 3.06 -47.20 -5.09
CA MET A 1 2.93 -46.69 -6.47
C MET A 1 1.77 -45.71 -6.54
N VAL A 2 2.01 -44.41 -6.58
CA VAL A 2 0.95 -43.40 -6.82
C VAL A 2 0.51 -43.56 -8.27
N SER A 3 -0.75 -43.89 -8.49
CA SER A 3 -1.34 -44.14 -9.81
C SER A 3 -1.04 -42.98 -10.76
N ASN A 4 -0.68 -43.25 -12.00
CA ASN A 4 -0.42 -42.28 -13.09
C ASN A 4 -1.62 -41.30 -13.27
N ASN A 5 -2.82 -41.75 -12.94
CA ASN A 5 -4.06 -40.95 -12.95
C ASN A 5 -4.05 -39.88 -11.84
N ALA A 6 -3.55 -40.16 -10.64
CA ALA A 6 -3.47 -39.18 -9.55
C ALA A 6 -2.48 -38.05 -9.90
N ARG A 7 -1.34 -38.37 -10.52
CA ARG A 7 -0.36 -37.36 -10.99
C ARG A 7 -0.96 -36.45 -12.07
N ARG A 8 -1.73 -37.03 -13.02
CA ARG A 8 -2.38 -36.26 -14.09
C ARG A 8 -3.46 -35.31 -13.54
N VAL A 9 -4.25 -35.76 -12.57
CA VAL A 9 -5.28 -34.94 -11.90
C VAL A 9 -4.65 -33.81 -11.10
N MET A 10 -3.54 -34.09 -10.37
CA MET A 10 -2.79 -33.04 -9.64
C MET A 10 -2.19 -31.99 -10.59
N ALA A 11 -1.56 -32.41 -11.68
CA ALA A 11 -1.01 -31.51 -12.68
C ALA A 11 -2.09 -30.63 -13.35
N GLN A 12 -3.26 -31.20 -13.62
CA GLN A 12 -4.38 -30.43 -14.18
C GLN A 12 -4.97 -29.42 -13.19
N ARG A 13 -5.02 -29.76 -11.88
CA ARG A 13 -5.43 -28.81 -10.81
C ARG A 13 -4.43 -27.68 -10.64
N ALA A 14 -3.13 -27.99 -10.60
CA ALA A 14 -2.07 -27.01 -10.51
C ALA A 14 -2.13 -26.01 -11.68
N ARG A 15 -2.24 -26.48 -12.92
CA ARG A 15 -2.37 -25.64 -14.11
C ARG A 15 -3.62 -24.75 -14.06
N LYS A 16 -4.76 -25.26 -13.58
CA LYS A 16 -5.98 -24.46 -13.40
C LYS A 16 -5.81 -23.35 -12.38
N GLU A 17 -5.08 -23.62 -11.30
CA GLU A 17 -4.83 -22.62 -10.27
C GLU A 17 -3.83 -21.56 -10.76
N GLU A 18 -2.79 -21.96 -11.52
CA GLU A 18 -1.86 -21.04 -12.19
C GLU A 18 -2.59 -20.13 -13.19
N ASP A 19 -3.48 -20.68 -14.02
CA ASP A 19 -4.28 -19.92 -14.97
C ASP A 19 -5.22 -18.93 -14.26
N LYS A 20 -5.76 -19.31 -13.11
CA LYS A 20 -6.63 -18.47 -12.29
C LYS A 20 -5.84 -17.30 -11.67
N GLU A 21 -4.68 -17.59 -11.11
CA GLU A 21 -3.84 -16.55 -10.51
C GLU A 21 -3.27 -15.61 -11.57
N ALA A 22 -2.91 -16.11 -12.75
CA ALA A 22 -2.48 -15.28 -13.88
C ALA A 22 -3.57 -14.28 -14.30
N ARG A 23 -4.83 -14.73 -14.39
CA ARG A 23 -5.97 -13.85 -14.72
C ARG A 23 -6.28 -12.85 -13.60
N ARG A 24 -6.16 -13.28 -12.34
CA ARG A 24 -6.32 -12.38 -11.20
C ARG A 24 -5.30 -11.25 -11.26
N ARG A 25 -4.03 -11.57 -11.51
CA ARG A 25 -2.95 -10.59 -11.67
C ARG A 25 -3.20 -9.65 -12.86
N GLN A 26 -3.60 -10.18 -14.01
CA GLN A 26 -3.96 -9.39 -15.18
C GLN A 26 -5.04 -8.33 -14.89
N LEU A 27 -6.04 -8.67 -14.05
CA LEU A 27 -7.07 -7.72 -13.61
C LEU A 27 -6.51 -6.66 -12.66
N LEU A 28 -5.61 -7.03 -11.75
CA LEU A 28 -4.95 -6.07 -10.84
C LEU A 28 -4.04 -5.11 -11.59
N ASP A 29 -3.27 -5.60 -12.57
CA ASP A 29 -2.41 -4.78 -13.42
C ASP A 29 -3.24 -3.76 -14.23
N ALA A 30 -4.35 -4.21 -14.83
CA ALA A 30 -5.26 -3.34 -15.56
C ALA A 30 -5.90 -2.27 -14.64
N ALA A 31 -6.31 -2.65 -13.43
CA ALA A 31 -6.85 -1.72 -12.45
C ALA A 31 -5.81 -0.68 -12.00
N LEU A 32 -4.57 -1.11 -11.75
CA LEU A 32 -3.47 -0.23 -11.39
C LEU A 32 -3.16 0.78 -12.50
N GLU A 33 -3.11 0.33 -13.73
CA GLU A 33 -2.82 1.19 -14.88
C GLU A 33 -3.88 2.29 -15.04
N LEU A 34 -5.17 1.93 -14.97
CA LEU A 34 -6.27 2.89 -15.00
C LEU A 34 -6.19 3.86 -13.80
N TYR A 35 -5.95 3.33 -12.61
CA TYR A 35 -5.90 4.12 -11.38
C TYR A 35 -4.74 5.13 -11.35
N ARG A 36 -3.62 4.85 -12.00
CA ARG A 36 -2.50 5.79 -12.14
C ARG A 36 -2.90 7.06 -12.89
N GLY A 37 -3.77 6.95 -13.88
CA GLY A 37 -4.21 8.07 -14.72
C GLY A 37 -5.45 8.79 -14.21
N THR A 38 -6.18 8.20 -13.24
CA THR A 38 -7.48 8.71 -12.80
C THR A 38 -7.67 8.60 -11.28
N SER A 39 -8.89 8.81 -10.79
CA SER A 39 -9.26 8.60 -9.39
C SER A 39 -9.96 7.25 -9.18
N TYR A 40 -10.04 6.81 -7.90
CA TYR A 40 -10.84 5.65 -7.55
C TYR A 40 -12.27 5.74 -8.09
N ASP A 41 -12.90 6.92 -7.99
CA ASP A 41 -14.31 7.10 -8.34
C ASP A 41 -14.53 6.94 -9.86
N GLU A 42 -13.56 7.34 -10.67
CA GLU A 42 -13.63 7.27 -12.14
C GLU A 42 -13.41 5.88 -12.71
N VAL A 43 -12.58 5.03 -12.09
CA VAL A 43 -12.36 3.66 -12.56
C VAL A 43 -13.64 2.85 -12.46
N LYS A 44 -14.09 2.23 -13.56
CA LYS A 44 -15.23 1.32 -13.59
C LYS A 44 -14.77 -0.12 -13.79
N MET A 45 -15.50 -1.08 -13.23
CA MET A 45 -15.22 -2.52 -13.41
C MET A 45 -15.26 -2.95 -14.89
N ALA A 46 -16.07 -2.26 -15.72
CA ALA A 46 -16.12 -2.50 -17.16
C ALA A 46 -14.82 -2.10 -17.86
N ASP A 47 -14.25 -0.94 -17.48
CA ASP A 47 -13.00 -0.44 -18.05
C ASP A 47 -11.82 -1.36 -17.69
N VAL A 48 -11.83 -1.91 -16.45
CA VAL A 48 -10.85 -2.92 -16.02
C VAL A 48 -10.95 -4.20 -16.85
N ALA A 49 -12.18 -4.67 -17.13
CA ALA A 49 -12.41 -5.83 -17.98
C ALA A 49 -11.87 -5.61 -19.41
N GLU A 50 -12.19 -4.47 -20.01
CA GLU A 50 -11.76 -4.08 -21.34
C GLU A 50 -10.23 -3.98 -21.40
N ARG A 51 -9.62 -3.31 -20.43
CA ARG A 51 -8.15 -3.16 -20.33
C ARG A 51 -7.43 -4.49 -20.16
N ALA A 52 -8.01 -5.40 -19.38
CA ALA A 52 -7.52 -6.76 -19.19
C ALA A 52 -7.86 -7.70 -20.37
N GLN A 53 -8.57 -7.24 -21.41
CA GLN A 53 -9.03 -8.05 -22.53
C GLN A 53 -9.87 -9.28 -22.10
N LEU A 54 -10.69 -9.10 -21.04
CA LEU A 54 -11.56 -10.13 -20.48
C LEU A 54 -13.03 -9.71 -20.58
N ALA A 55 -13.93 -10.68 -20.62
CA ALA A 55 -15.36 -10.38 -20.53
C ALA A 55 -15.71 -9.75 -19.18
N LYS A 56 -16.63 -8.76 -19.18
CA LYS A 56 -17.09 -8.06 -17.97
C LYS A 56 -17.51 -9.03 -16.85
N GLY A 57 -18.21 -10.10 -17.17
CA GLY A 57 -18.60 -11.14 -16.20
C GLY A 57 -17.41 -11.84 -15.55
N THR A 58 -16.28 -11.94 -16.24
CA THR A 58 -15.07 -12.56 -15.70
C THR A 58 -14.52 -11.77 -14.52
N VAL A 59 -14.53 -10.42 -14.57
CA VAL A 59 -14.04 -9.58 -13.46
C VAL A 59 -14.80 -9.88 -12.18
N PHE A 60 -16.13 -10.00 -12.25
CA PHE A 60 -16.97 -10.27 -11.08
C PHE A 60 -16.82 -11.69 -10.52
N LEU A 61 -16.28 -12.65 -11.28
CA LEU A 61 -15.90 -13.96 -10.75
C LEU A 61 -14.67 -13.90 -9.84
N TYR A 62 -13.77 -12.95 -10.07
CA TYR A 62 -12.55 -12.75 -9.26
C TYR A 62 -12.75 -11.71 -8.15
N PHE A 63 -13.46 -10.64 -8.46
CA PHE A 63 -13.69 -9.51 -7.56
C PHE A 63 -15.17 -9.12 -7.59
N PRO A 64 -15.97 -9.58 -6.61
CA PRO A 64 -17.41 -9.33 -6.59
C PRO A 64 -17.78 -7.85 -6.56
N THR A 65 -16.92 -7.01 -5.98
CA THR A 65 -17.14 -5.57 -5.85
C THR A 65 -15.88 -4.81 -6.29
N LYS A 66 -16.05 -3.51 -6.57
CA LYS A 66 -14.93 -2.61 -6.86
C LYS A 66 -14.00 -2.49 -5.64
N GLU A 67 -14.57 -2.46 -4.46
CA GLU A 67 -13.85 -2.42 -3.19
C GLU A 67 -12.98 -3.67 -3.02
N ALA A 68 -13.49 -4.86 -3.33
CA ALA A 68 -12.72 -6.11 -3.29
C ALA A 68 -11.54 -6.10 -4.27
N LEU A 69 -11.73 -5.55 -5.48
CA LEU A 69 -10.64 -5.39 -6.45
C LEU A 69 -9.57 -4.42 -5.92
N PHE A 70 -9.99 -3.26 -5.42
CA PHE A 70 -9.06 -2.22 -4.96
C PHE A 70 -8.41 -2.56 -3.62
N LEU A 71 -9.07 -3.32 -2.74
CA LEU A 71 -8.46 -3.88 -1.54
C LEU A 71 -7.34 -4.87 -1.92
N ALA A 72 -7.59 -5.75 -2.89
CA ALA A 72 -6.58 -6.67 -3.37
C ALA A 72 -5.41 -5.94 -4.07
N LEU A 73 -5.70 -4.87 -4.80
CA LEU A 73 -4.67 -4.00 -5.39
C LEU A 73 -3.83 -3.31 -4.31
N LEU A 74 -4.48 -2.77 -3.26
CA LEU A 74 -3.77 -2.21 -2.11
C LEU A 74 -2.88 -3.26 -1.44
N GLU A 75 -3.38 -4.46 -1.20
CA GLU A 75 -2.59 -5.56 -0.63
C GLU A 75 -1.31 -5.81 -1.43
N GLU A 76 -1.42 -5.95 -2.75
CA GLU A 76 -0.27 -6.22 -3.62
C GLU A 76 0.76 -5.09 -3.55
N GLN A 77 0.32 -3.83 -3.68
CA GLN A 77 1.21 -2.67 -3.63
C GLN A 77 1.87 -2.52 -2.23
N LEU A 78 1.10 -2.68 -1.16
CA LEU A 78 1.55 -2.51 0.21
C LEU A 78 2.58 -3.58 0.59
N PHE A 79 2.31 -4.85 0.29
CA PHE A 79 3.25 -5.92 0.65
C PHE A 79 4.49 -5.92 -0.23
N ALA A 80 4.40 -5.51 -1.49
CA ALA A 80 5.57 -5.26 -2.33
C ALA A 80 6.42 -4.10 -1.78
N TRP A 81 5.78 -3.01 -1.31
CA TRP A 81 6.48 -1.92 -0.63
C TRP A 81 7.18 -2.38 0.66
N PHE A 82 6.50 -3.14 1.53
CA PHE A 82 7.12 -3.70 2.73
C PHE A 82 8.32 -4.57 2.39
N ALA A 83 8.22 -5.45 1.38
CA ALA A 83 9.33 -6.30 0.96
C ALA A 83 10.56 -5.50 0.50
N ARG A 84 10.35 -4.41 -0.26
CA ARG A 84 11.44 -3.50 -0.67
C ARG A 84 12.06 -2.77 0.51
N LEU A 85 11.23 -2.28 1.43
CA LEU A 85 11.68 -1.60 2.64
C LEU A 85 12.45 -2.56 3.56
N GLU A 86 11.91 -3.76 3.83
CA GLU A 86 12.58 -4.80 4.60
C GLU A 86 13.96 -5.14 4.02
N ALA A 87 14.06 -5.31 2.69
CA ALA A 87 15.34 -5.54 2.00
C ALA A 87 16.33 -4.37 2.19
N THR A 88 15.84 -3.14 2.23
CA THR A 88 16.67 -1.95 2.48
C THR A 88 17.13 -1.89 3.94
N LEU A 89 16.23 -2.14 4.87
CA LEU A 89 16.53 -2.16 6.31
C LEU A 89 17.45 -3.31 6.71
N ALA A 90 17.42 -4.43 6.01
CA ALA A 90 18.26 -5.60 6.29
C ALA A 90 19.73 -5.44 5.79
N ARG A 91 20.02 -4.46 4.92
CA ARG A 91 21.38 -4.27 4.37
C ARG A 91 22.36 -3.71 5.39
N GLY A 92 23.45 -4.43 5.63
CA GLY A 92 24.51 -4.03 6.58
C GLY A 92 24.11 -4.24 8.04
N GLU A 93 25.04 -4.04 8.94
CA GLU A 93 24.88 -4.21 10.40
C GLU A 93 24.91 -2.89 11.17
N GLU A 94 25.09 -1.77 10.49
CA GLU A 94 25.27 -0.47 11.13
C GLU A 94 23.99 0.03 11.81
N ARG A 95 24.17 0.70 12.94
CA ARG A 95 23.11 1.45 13.61
C ARG A 95 22.79 2.70 12.81
N TRP A 96 21.54 3.07 12.77
CA TRP A 96 21.07 4.26 12.07
C TRP A 96 20.73 5.37 13.07
N THR A 97 20.77 6.60 12.59
CA THR A 97 20.16 7.72 13.28
C THR A 97 18.67 7.79 12.98
N GLY A 98 17.88 8.41 13.87
CA GLY A 98 16.47 8.67 13.61
C GLY A 98 16.25 9.44 12.29
N ALA A 99 17.13 10.38 11.96
CA ALA A 99 17.06 11.13 10.70
C ALA A 99 17.32 10.26 9.45
N GLN A 100 18.22 9.28 9.53
CA GLN A 100 18.43 8.32 8.43
C GLN A 100 17.19 7.44 8.23
N MET A 101 16.60 6.91 9.31
CA MET A 101 15.38 6.13 9.26
C MET A 101 14.22 6.93 8.66
N ALA A 102 14.01 8.17 9.11
CA ALA A 102 12.97 9.05 8.60
C ALA A 102 13.09 9.25 7.08
N ARG A 103 14.30 9.60 6.60
CA ARG A 103 14.57 9.78 5.16
C ARG A 103 14.36 8.49 4.37
N THR A 104 14.80 7.34 4.89
CA THR A 104 14.65 6.06 4.21
C THR A 104 13.18 5.67 4.08
N VAL A 105 12.40 5.80 5.16
CA VAL A 105 10.96 5.45 5.13
C VAL A 105 10.18 6.45 4.28
N ALA A 106 10.39 7.75 4.43
CA ALA A 106 9.72 8.76 3.61
C ALA A 106 10.10 8.62 2.12
N GLY A 107 11.39 8.48 1.81
CA GLY A 107 11.88 8.31 0.44
C GLY A 107 11.38 7.02 -0.22
N SER A 108 11.12 5.96 0.56
CA SER A 108 10.51 4.73 0.02
C SER A 108 9.07 4.90 -0.46
N MET A 109 8.41 6.01 -0.10
CA MET A 109 7.07 6.39 -0.57
C MET A 109 7.09 7.28 -1.83
N GLU A 110 8.27 7.73 -2.28
CA GLU A 110 8.40 8.50 -3.52
C GLU A 110 8.06 7.63 -4.72
N GLY A 111 7.21 8.15 -5.62
CA GLY A 111 6.71 7.39 -6.77
C GLY A 111 5.62 6.36 -6.45
N GLU A 112 5.24 6.23 -5.18
CA GLU A 112 4.19 5.29 -4.71
C GLU A 112 2.82 5.98 -4.54
N GLU A 113 2.51 6.98 -5.40
CA GLU A 113 1.22 7.68 -5.33
C GLU A 113 0.00 6.74 -5.35
N PRO A 114 -0.05 5.68 -6.18
CA PRO A 114 -1.18 4.75 -6.14
C PRO A 114 -1.36 4.10 -4.77
N LEU A 115 -0.26 3.64 -4.15
CA LEU A 115 -0.29 3.04 -2.81
C LEU A 115 -0.77 4.03 -1.76
N THR A 116 -0.19 5.23 -1.69
CA THR A 116 -0.52 6.22 -0.66
C THR A 116 -1.94 6.74 -0.79
N ARG A 117 -2.47 6.87 -2.03
CA ARG A 117 -3.87 7.21 -2.31
C ARG A 117 -4.84 6.10 -1.92
N LEU A 118 -4.46 4.82 -2.11
CA LEU A 118 -5.26 3.68 -1.66
C LEU A 118 -5.27 3.56 -0.13
N LEU A 119 -4.14 3.79 0.54
CA LEU A 119 -4.07 3.82 2.00
C LEU A 119 -5.01 4.89 2.59
N ALA A 120 -5.08 6.07 1.96
CA ALA A 120 -5.99 7.13 2.39
C ALA A 120 -7.49 6.77 2.24
N ARG A 121 -7.83 5.78 1.41
CA ARG A 121 -9.21 5.30 1.20
C ARG A 121 -9.53 3.98 1.92
N LEU A 122 -8.55 3.33 2.54
CA LEU A 122 -8.71 1.99 3.10
C LEU A 122 -9.92 1.90 4.04
N GLN A 123 -9.95 2.70 5.09
CA GLN A 123 -10.96 2.62 6.14
C GLN A 123 -12.31 3.24 5.74
N THR A 124 -12.30 4.23 4.87
CA THR A 124 -13.51 4.99 4.49
C THR A 124 -14.24 4.39 3.30
N VAL A 125 -13.57 3.60 2.47
CA VAL A 125 -14.13 3.07 1.22
C VAL A 125 -13.86 1.58 1.06
N LEU A 126 -12.60 1.15 1.11
CA LEU A 126 -12.23 -0.20 0.68
C LEU A 126 -12.69 -1.30 1.64
N GLU A 127 -12.83 -1.01 2.93
CA GLU A 127 -13.30 -1.96 3.94
C GLU A 127 -14.84 -2.03 4.05
N GLN A 128 -15.62 -1.26 3.26
CA GLN A 128 -17.08 -1.18 3.44
C GLN A 128 -17.86 -2.29 2.73
N ASN A 129 -17.49 -2.64 1.50
CA ASN A 129 -18.21 -3.61 0.67
C ASN A 129 -17.37 -4.87 0.39
N VAL A 130 -16.75 -5.39 1.44
CA VAL A 130 -15.93 -6.60 1.44
C VAL A 130 -16.37 -7.53 2.57
N THR A 131 -15.99 -8.80 2.50
CA THR A 131 -16.39 -9.78 3.54
C THR A 131 -15.48 -9.67 4.77
N VAL A 132 -16.00 -10.14 5.91
CA VAL A 132 -15.23 -10.21 7.17
C VAL A 132 -13.95 -11.06 6.98
N GLU A 133 -14.04 -12.15 6.21
CA GLU A 133 -12.92 -13.04 5.91
C GLU A 133 -11.82 -12.31 5.12
N GLN A 134 -12.20 -11.49 4.14
CA GLN A 134 -11.26 -10.69 3.36
C GLN A 134 -10.53 -9.68 4.24
N VAL A 135 -11.28 -8.93 5.07
CA VAL A 135 -10.69 -7.96 5.99
C VAL A 135 -9.79 -8.65 7.01
N ARG A 136 -10.23 -9.76 7.59
CA ARG A 136 -9.43 -10.54 8.54
C ARG A 136 -8.11 -10.99 7.91
N GLY A 137 -8.16 -11.65 6.76
CA GLY A 137 -6.97 -12.11 6.07
C GLY A 137 -5.99 -10.98 5.71
N PHE A 138 -6.52 -9.81 5.31
CA PHE A 138 -5.70 -8.62 5.11
C PHE A 138 -5.03 -8.16 6.41
N LYS A 139 -5.78 -8.03 7.52
CA LYS A 139 -5.24 -7.56 8.81
C LYS A 139 -4.21 -8.53 9.39
N GLU A 140 -4.38 -9.84 9.23
CA GLU A 140 -3.42 -10.86 9.67
C GLU A 140 -2.09 -10.72 8.91
N ARG A 141 -2.14 -10.65 7.58
CA ARG A 141 -0.93 -10.42 6.75
C ARG A 141 -0.28 -9.06 7.03
N LEU A 142 -1.08 -8.03 7.27
CA LEU A 142 -0.58 -6.71 7.64
C LEU A 142 0.17 -6.76 8.99
N LEU A 143 -0.39 -7.45 9.98
CA LEU A 143 0.25 -7.61 11.29
C LEU A 143 1.60 -8.32 11.17
N GLU A 144 1.69 -9.37 10.35
CA GLU A 144 2.96 -10.07 10.08
C GLU A 144 4.00 -9.16 9.41
N ALA A 145 3.60 -8.38 8.38
CA ALA A 145 4.50 -7.45 7.70
C ALA A 145 4.99 -6.34 8.65
N LEU A 146 4.06 -5.76 9.45
CA LEU A 146 4.40 -4.78 10.48
C LEU A 146 5.36 -5.35 11.53
N GLY A 147 5.18 -6.62 11.92
CA GLY A 147 6.07 -7.31 12.87
C GLY A 147 7.50 -7.46 12.32
N ARG A 148 7.64 -7.93 11.08
CA ARG A 148 8.96 -8.09 10.43
C ARG A 148 9.65 -6.74 10.22
N ALA A 149 8.97 -5.78 9.58
CA ALA A 149 9.55 -4.47 9.34
C ALA A 149 9.83 -3.71 10.66
N GLY A 150 8.95 -3.83 11.65
CA GLY A 150 9.13 -3.24 12.99
C GLY A 150 10.35 -3.77 13.71
N ALA A 151 10.59 -5.08 13.67
CA ALA A 151 11.79 -5.69 14.26
C ALA A 151 13.08 -5.17 13.59
N LEU A 152 13.09 -4.99 12.28
CA LEU A 152 14.22 -4.40 11.56
C LEU A 152 14.46 -2.94 11.96
N VAL A 153 13.39 -2.15 12.13
CA VAL A 153 13.51 -0.75 12.63
C VAL A 153 14.11 -0.73 14.03
N GLU A 154 13.65 -1.59 14.94
CA GLU A 154 14.18 -1.69 16.31
C GLU A 154 15.67 -2.12 16.32
N GLN A 155 16.04 -3.04 15.44
CA GLN A 155 17.44 -3.45 15.27
C GLN A 155 18.32 -2.29 14.82
N ARG A 156 17.83 -1.42 13.93
CA ARG A 156 18.56 -0.25 13.43
C ARG A 156 18.60 0.91 14.41
N LEU A 157 17.56 1.06 15.23
CA LEU A 157 17.39 2.16 16.17
C LEU A 157 17.37 1.63 17.62
N PRO A 158 18.53 1.43 18.26
CA PRO A 158 18.64 0.78 19.57
C PRO A 158 18.02 1.56 20.74
N PHE A 159 17.58 2.79 20.52
CA PHE A 159 16.80 3.56 21.50
C PHE A 159 15.33 3.16 21.53
N LEU A 160 14.84 2.40 20.53
CA LEU A 160 13.47 1.87 20.53
C LEU A 160 13.35 0.62 21.40
N LYS A 161 12.23 0.53 22.10
CA LYS A 161 11.87 -0.65 22.88
C LYS A 161 11.12 -1.67 22.02
N PRO A 162 11.11 -2.96 22.40
CA PRO A 162 10.33 -3.98 21.70
C PRO A 162 8.87 -3.57 21.51
N GLY A 163 8.34 -3.69 20.30
CA GLY A 163 7.00 -3.29 19.88
C GLY A 163 6.88 -1.84 19.39
N GLU A 164 7.89 -0.98 19.65
CA GLU A 164 7.85 0.40 19.17
C GLU A 164 8.06 0.51 17.66
N GLY A 165 8.72 -0.46 17.03
CA GLY A 165 8.83 -0.53 15.57
C GLY A 165 7.48 -0.71 14.87
N VAL A 166 6.61 -1.58 15.39
CA VAL A 166 5.23 -1.72 14.90
C VAL A 166 4.46 -0.41 15.10
N ARG A 167 4.59 0.19 16.28
CA ARG A 167 3.94 1.47 16.60
C ARG A 167 4.42 2.60 15.71
N PHE A 168 5.70 2.62 15.36
CA PHE A 168 6.26 3.56 14.39
C PHE A 168 5.55 3.46 13.05
N PHE A 169 5.33 2.26 12.49
CA PHE A 169 4.60 2.10 11.24
C PHE A 169 3.11 2.47 11.33
N LEU A 170 2.46 2.33 12.48
CA LEU A 170 1.10 2.87 12.69
C LEU A 170 1.10 4.41 12.60
N HIS A 171 2.12 5.07 13.15
CA HIS A 171 2.29 6.52 12.99
C HIS A 171 2.63 6.92 11.55
N VAL A 172 3.50 6.15 10.85
CA VAL A 172 3.77 6.34 9.42
C VAL A 172 2.46 6.28 8.63
N HIS A 173 1.62 5.27 8.86
CA HIS A 173 0.32 5.15 8.20
C HIS A 173 -0.57 6.37 8.45
N ALA A 174 -0.71 6.81 9.71
CA ALA A 174 -1.53 7.98 10.06
C ALA A 174 -1.02 9.25 9.35
N LEU A 175 0.29 9.46 9.31
CA LEU A 175 0.91 10.60 8.62
C LEU A 175 0.71 10.51 7.10
N VAL A 176 0.92 9.34 6.50
CA VAL A 176 0.70 9.12 5.06
C VAL A 176 -0.74 9.44 4.68
N VAL A 177 -1.73 8.94 5.43
CA VAL A 177 -3.16 9.21 5.18
C VAL A 177 -3.46 10.71 5.28
N GLY A 178 -3.07 11.36 6.38
CA GLY A 178 -3.36 12.78 6.60
C GLY A 178 -2.66 13.69 5.59
N LEU A 179 -1.36 13.47 5.36
CA LEU A 179 -0.57 14.28 4.42
C LEU A 179 -1.03 14.06 2.97
N ARG A 180 -1.42 12.85 2.58
CA ARG A 180 -1.94 12.59 1.24
C ARG A 180 -3.25 13.31 1.02
N GLN A 181 -4.17 13.30 1.99
CA GLN A 181 -5.43 14.04 1.89
C GLN A 181 -5.22 15.56 1.75
N LEU A 182 -4.19 16.11 2.42
CA LEU A 182 -3.85 17.52 2.31
C LEU A 182 -3.12 17.87 1.00
N ALA A 183 -2.33 16.95 0.46
CA ALA A 183 -1.55 17.15 -0.78
C ALA A 183 -2.39 16.95 -2.06
N ASP A 184 -3.40 16.09 -2.03
CA ASP A 184 -4.26 15.79 -3.18
C ASP A 184 -5.33 16.90 -3.35
N LEU A 185 -4.92 18.03 -3.93
CA LEU A 185 -5.78 19.18 -4.15
C LEU A 185 -6.86 18.89 -5.19
N THR A 186 -8.12 19.19 -4.86
CA THR A 186 -9.19 19.21 -5.85
C THR A 186 -8.94 20.32 -6.89
N PRO A 187 -9.52 20.21 -8.12
CA PRO A 187 -9.34 21.22 -9.15
C PRO A 187 -9.69 22.64 -8.68
N VAL A 188 -10.75 22.78 -7.87
CA VAL A 188 -11.17 24.08 -7.31
C VAL A 188 -10.13 24.64 -6.34
N VAL A 189 -9.63 23.83 -5.43
CA VAL A 189 -8.60 24.26 -4.45
C VAL A 189 -7.30 24.62 -5.17
N ARG A 190 -6.94 23.89 -6.23
CA ARG A 190 -5.77 24.22 -7.07
C ARG A 190 -5.90 25.59 -7.69
N GLN A 191 -7.05 25.90 -8.30
CA GLN A 191 -7.34 27.22 -8.88
C GLN A 191 -7.27 28.34 -7.81
N VAL A 192 -7.78 28.11 -6.60
CA VAL A 192 -7.67 29.06 -5.48
C VAL A 192 -6.21 29.34 -5.14
N HIS A 193 -5.38 28.30 -5.04
CA HIS A 193 -3.95 28.48 -4.77
C HIS A 193 -3.20 29.21 -5.90
N GLU A 194 -3.60 29.02 -7.15
CA GLU A 194 -3.03 29.72 -8.31
C GLU A 194 -3.43 31.19 -8.32
N ALA A 195 -4.69 31.49 -7.98
CA ALA A 195 -5.21 32.86 -7.96
C ALA A 195 -4.80 33.67 -6.72
N ALA A 196 -4.42 33.01 -5.63
CA ALA A 196 -4.15 33.64 -4.32
C ALA A 196 -2.80 33.18 -3.74
N PRO A 197 -1.66 33.76 -4.21
CA PRO A 197 -0.30 33.35 -3.77
C PRO A 197 -0.06 33.41 -2.25
N HIS A 198 -0.78 34.28 -1.54
CA HIS A 198 -0.69 34.36 -0.06
C HIS A 198 -1.17 33.11 0.66
N LEU A 199 -1.90 32.20 -0.04
CA LEU A 199 -2.33 30.90 0.47
C LEU A 199 -1.30 29.77 0.22
N HIS A 200 -0.20 30.03 -0.47
CA HIS A 200 0.84 29.03 -0.72
C HIS A 200 1.38 28.33 0.55
N PRO A 201 1.45 28.96 1.74
CA PRO A 201 1.82 28.27 2.98
C PRO A 201 0.89 27.11 3.37
N LEU A 202 -0.33 27.04 2.79
CA LEU A 202 -1.25 25.92 3.00
C LEU A 202 -1.01 24.73 2.04
N ARG A 203 -0.10 24.88 1.06
CA ARG A 203 0.27 23.77 0.19
C ARG A 203 1.16 22.79 0.95
N VAL A 204 0.79 21.52 0.88
CA VAL A 204 1.53 20.42 1.51
C VAL A 204 2.40 19.75 0.46
N ASP A 205 3.70 19.75 0.69
CA ASP A 205 4.64 18.88 0.00
C ASP A 205 4.72 17.56 0.76
N PHE A 206 4.13 16.52 0.19
CA PHE A 206 3.97 15.22 0.84
C PHE A 206 5.31 14.64 1.31
N SER A 207 6.33 14.62 0.46
CA SER A 207 7.62 13.97 0.76
C SER A 207 8.39 14.75 1.84
N ARG A 208 8.40 16.09 1.75
CA ARG A 208 9.04 16.94 2.72
C ARG A 208 8.36 16.84 4.09
N GLU A 209 7.05 17.04 4.14
CA GLU A 209 6.30 17.03 5.40
C GLU A 209 6.35 15.65 6.08
N LEU A 210 6.30 14.54 5.30
CA LEU A 210 6.44 13.20 5.85
C LEU A 210 7.84 13.01 6.46
N THR A 211 8.89 13.44 5.77
CA THR A 211 10.29 13.35 6.27
C THR A 211 10.48 14.15 7.56
N GLU A 212 9.96 15.37 7.60
CA GLU A 212 10.07 16.26 8.77
C GLU A 212 9.29 15.71 9.96
N ALA A 213 8.06 15.25 9.75
CA ALA A 213 7.22 14.68 10.80
C ALA A 213 7.83 13.40 11.38
N LEU A 214 8.31 12.48 10.54
CA LEU A 214 8.98 11.26 10.99
C LEU A 214 10.28 11.55 11.74
N SER A 215 11.06 12.56 11.28
CA SER A 215 12.29 12.99 11.97
C SER A 215 11.96 13.55 13.35
N GLY A 216 10.92 14.36 13.48
CA GLY A 216 10.43 14.89 14.76
C GLY A 216 9.97 13.80 15.71
N LEU A 217 9.18 12.84 15.19
CA LEU A 217 8.71 11.68 15.94
C LEU A 217 9.87 10.85 16.51
N LEU A 218 10.83 10.47 15.65
CA LEU A 218 11.99 9.65 16.08
C LEU A 218 12.89 10.38 17.05
N ARG A 219 13.12 11.69 16.88
CA ARG A 219 13.85 12.52 17.84
C ARG A 219 13.17 12.52 19.23
N GLY A 220 11.85 12.65 19.27
CA GLY A 220 11.11 12.59 20.54
C GLY A 220 11.18 11.20 21.20
N LEU A 221 11.36 10.12 20.41
CA LEU A 221 11.55 8.77 20.94
C LEU A 221 12.98 8.55 21.47
N GLU A 222 13.99 9.17 20.84
CA GLU A 222 15.40 9.07 21.22
C GLU A 222 15.72 9.81 22.51
N THR A 223 14.98 10.88 22.84
CA THR A 223 15.23 11.75 24.01
C THR A 223 14.47 11.37 25.28
N ARG A 224 13.80 10.21 25.30
CA ARG A 224 13.00 9.69 26.44
C ARG A 224 13.82 9.02 27.53
#